data_18015af34dc7a78ca2d1a074b4b690a4
#
_entry.id   18015af34dc7a78ca2d1a074b4b690a4
#
_cell.length_a   1.000
_cell.length_b   1.000
_cell.length_c   1.000
_cell.angle_alpha   90.00
_cell.angle_beta   90.00
_cell.angle_gamma   90.00
#
_symmetry.space_group_name_H-M   'P 1'
#
loop_
_entity.id
_entity.type
_entity.pdbx_description
1 polymer ?
#
loop_
_entity_poly.entity_id
_entity_poly.type
_entity_poly.pdbx_seq_one_letter_code
_entity_poly.pdbx_strand_id
1 'polypeptide(L)'
;GSEYRQLEGFTRRDWSRMPVNYVWIGDGHGMKMKCRHPVHGRPFAPEVTFVIDGGTRFVVGWSLDLAENVFAVAGAIQHGIRHHGKPFLYYSDNGSGETADILDKEVVGILPRLGINHPTGIAGNPQGRGIIERLNRTLPMRIARKYRTYFGKGADRETLRKTNRDLRSAFTALQQG
;
A
#
# COMPACT_ATOMS: atom_id res chain seq x y z
N GLY A 1 -7.81 4.74 35.95
CA GLY A 1 -7.70 5.32 34.58
C GLY A 1 -8.04 4.32 33.46
N SER A 2 -8.18 3.01 33.71
CA SER A 2 -8.48 2.00 32.66
C SER A 2 -9.97 1.77 32.42
N GLU A 3 -10.80 2.02 33.42
CA GLU A 3 -12.25 1.79 33.32
C GLU A 3 -13.01 2.83 32.51
N TYR A 4 -12.52 4.08 32.46
CA TYR A 4 -13.18 5.16 31.70
C TYR A 4 -13.03 5.01 30.18
N ARG A 5 -12.02 4.27 29.67
CA ARG A 5 -11.86 4.02 28.23
C ARG A 5 -12.85 3.00 27.64
N GLN A 6 -13.53 2.23 28.49
CA GLN A 6 -14.54 1.26 28.05
C GLN A 6 -15.95 1.86 27.86
N LEU A 7 -16.17 3.09 28.33
CA LEU A 7 -17.47 3.78 28.23
C LEU A 7 -17.60 4.76 27.07
N GLU A 8 -16.50 5.06 26.35
CA GLU A 8 -16.62 5.80 25.10
C GLU A 8 -17.19 4.87 24.02
N GLY A 9 -18.45 5.09 23.72
CA GLY A 9 -19.16 4.35 22.68
C GLY A 9 -18.42 4.41 21.36
N PHE A 10 -18.00 3.25 20.91
CA PHE A 10 -17.28 3.04 19.66
C PHE A 10 -18.13 3.48 18.47
N THR A 11 -17.91 4.69 17.96
CA THR A 11 -18.56 5.13 16.73
C THR A 11 -17.77 4.60 15.52
N ARG A 12 -18.30 3.56 14.90
CA ARG A 12 -17.74 2.98 13.67
C ARG A 12 -17.79 4.03 12.57
N ARG A 13 -16.64 4.43 12.02
CA ARG A 13 -16.61 5.32 10.85
C ARG A 13 -17.19 4.58 9.64
N ASP A 14 -18.35 5.01 9.19
CA ASP A 14 -18.99 4.51 7.98
C ASP A 14 -18.77 5.48 6.82
N TRP A 15 -17.86 5.09 5.95
CA TRP A 15 -17.55 5.86 4.74
C TRP A 15 -18.52 5.59 3.58
N SER A 16 -19.43 4.59 3.70
CA SER A 16 -20.29 4.16 2.61
C SER A 16 -21.29 5.22 2.14
N ARG A 17 -21.53 6.22 2.99
CA ARG A 17 -22.43 7.36 2.67
C ARG A 17 -21.70 8.56 2.08
N MET A 18 -20.36 8.50 1.94
CA MET A 18 -19.60 9.60 1.38
C MET A 18 -19.73 9.63 -0.14
N PRO A 19 -19.81 10.83 -0.74
CA PRO A 19 -19.77 10.97 -2.20
C PRO A 19 -18.47 10.38 -2.78
N VAL A 20 -18.52 10.05 -4.06
CA VAL A 20 -17.33 9.66 -4.83
C VAL A 20 -16.29 10.77 -4.74
N ASN A 21 -15.02 10.38 -4.57
CA ASN A 21 -13.89 11.30 -4.41
C ASN A 21 -13.95 12.21 -3.16
N TYR A 22 -14.83 11.92 -2.21
CA TYR A 22 -14.82 12.67 -0.96
C TYR A 22 -13.61 12.30 -0.10
N VAL A 23 -13.36 11.01 0.11
CA VAL A 23 -12.21 10.52 0.86
C VAL A 23 -11.52 9.39 0.13
N TRP A 24 -10.21 9.54 -0.07
CA TRP A 24 -9.35 8.46 -0.51
C TRP A 24 -8.53 7.95 0.66
N ILE A 25 -8.33 6.65 0.71
CA ILE A 25 -7.58 5.96 1.77
C ILE A 25 -6.43 5.22 1.11
N GLY A 26 -5.19 5.52 1.53
CA GLY A 26 -3.98 4.89 0.99
C GLY A 26 -3.25 4.05 2.03
N ASP A 27 -2.64 2.96 1.57
CA ASP A 27 -1.78 2.10 2.40
C ASP A 27 -0.84 1.27 1.52
N GLY A 28 0.37 1.02 2.04
CA GLY A 28 1.39 0.18 1.43
C GLY A 28 1.30 -1.27 1.89
N HIS A 29 1.72 -2.19 1.02
CA HIS A 29 1.72 -3.62 1.35
C HIS A 29 2.78 -4.41 0.59
N GLY A 30 3.59 -5.18 1.33
CA GLY A 30 4.57 -6.09 0.74
C GLY A 30 3.94 -7.25 -0.03
N MET A 31 4.25 -7.37 -1.31
CA MET A 31 3.77 -8.45 -2.16
C MET A 31 4.37 -9.79 -1.70
N LYS A 32 3.54 -10.83 -1.61
CA LYS A 32 3.99 -12.18 -1.24
C LYS A 32 4.46 -12.99 -2.44
N MET A 33 5.17 -12.34 -3.35
CA MET A 33 5.85 -12.95 -4.49
C MET A 33 7.24 -12.34 -4.65
N LYS A 34 8.13 -13.02 -5.36
CA LYS A 34 9.45 -12.50 -5.68
C LYS A 34 9.55 -12.15 -7.14
N CYS A 35 10.13 -10.99 -7.39
CA CYS A 35 10.52 -10.49 -8.69
C CYS A 35 12.04 -10.42 -8.79
N ARG A 36 12.55 -10.27 -10.00
CA ARG A 36 13.94 -9.96 -10.24
C ARG A 36 14.16 -8.45 -10.07
N HIS A 37 15.12 -8.08 -9.24
CA HIS A 37 15.46 -6.67 -9.05
C HIS A 37 16.05 -6.07 -10.35
N PRO A 38 15.59 -4.90 -10.80
CA PRO A 38 15.97 -4.35 -12.11
C PRO A 38 17.47 -4.00 -12.23
N VAL A 39 18.13 -3.66 -11.13
CA VAL A 39 19.54 -3.24 -11.16
C VAL A 39 20.49 -4.43 -10.96
N HIS A 40 20.30 -5.20 -9.89
CA HIS A 40 21.25 -6.25 -9.50
C HIS A 40 20.70 -7.68 -9.70
N GLY A 41 19.49 -7.83 -10.22
CA GLY A 41 18.84 -9.11 -10.57
C GLY A 41 18.54 -10.05 -9.42
N ARG A 42 18.87 -9.72 -8.17
CA ARG A 42 18.58 -10.57 -7.03
C ARG A 42 17.07 -10.66 -6.79
N PRO A 43 16.57 -11.81 -6.32
CA PRO A 43 15.15 -11.94 -5.97
C PRO A 43 14.79 -10.99 -4.83
N PHE A 44 13.73 -10.20 -5.00
CA PHE A 44 13.17 -9.33 -3.98
C PHE A 44 11.64 -9.40 -3.99
N ALA A 45 10.99 -8.97 -2.93
CA ALA A 45 9.54 -8.81 -2.86
C ALA A 45 9.20 -7.33 -3.10
N PRO A 46 8.44 -6.99 -4.15
CA PRO A 46 8.04 -5.61 -4.38
C PRO A 46 6.99 -5.14 -3.38
N GLU A 47 6.94 -3.84 -3.17
CA GLU A 47 5.89 -3.15 -2.42
C GLU A 47 4.83 -2.61 -3.37
N VAL A 48 3.57 -2.72 -2.99
CA VAL A 48 2.45 -2.12 -3.70
C VAL A 48 1.75 -1.13 -2.79
N THR A 49 1.51 0.07 -3.29
CA THR A 49 0.66 1.06 -2.62
C THR A 49 -0.68 1.09 -3.34
N PHE A 50 -1.78 0.93 -2.62
CA PHE A 50 -3.13 1.11 -3.13
C PHE A 50 -3.75 2.36 -2.54
N VAL A 51 -4.57 3.03 -3.36
CA VAL A 51 -5.46 4.10 -2.96
C VAL A 51 -6.88 3.71 -3.32
N ILE A 52 -7.79 3.72 -2.36
CA ILE A 52 -9.20 3.40 -2.57
C ILE A 52 -10.09 4.60 -2.27
N ASP A 53 -11.15 4.73 -3.01
CA ASP A 53 -12.24 5.62 -2.66
C ASP A 53 -13.05 5.04 -1.50
N GLY A 54 -13.19 5.80 -0.42
CA GLY A 54 -13.81 5.32 0.81
C GLY A 54 -15.32 5.05 0.66
N GLY A 55 -16.01 5.80 -0.18
CA GLY A 55 -17.44 5.64 -0.44
C GLY A 55 -17.72 4.41 -1.30
N THR A 56 -17.10 4.32 -2.45
CA THR A 56 -17.37 3.27 -3.45
C THR A 56 -16.57 1.97 -3.23
N ARG A 57 -15.50 2.02 -2.46
CA ARG A 57 -14.53 0.92 -2.27
C ARG A 57 -13.72 0.57 -3.52
N PHE A 58 -13.78 1.41 -4.54
CA PHE A 58 -13.06 1.24 -5.78
C PHE A 58 -11.57 1.58 -5.59
N VAL A 59 -10.68 0.81 -6.19
CA VAL A 59 -9.24 1.11 -6.23
C VAL A 59 -9.03 2.19 -7.29
N VAL A 60 -8.87 3.43 -6.85
CA VAL A 60 -8.69 4.59 -7.72
C VAL A 60 -7.25 4.75 -8.18
N GLY A 61 -6.29 4.31 -7.38
CA GLY A 61 -4.87 4.46 -7.68
C GLY A 61 -4.03 3.33 -7.14
N TRP A 62 -2.89 3.12 -7.78
CA TRP A 62 -1.88 2.16 -7.32
C TRP A 62 -0.50 2.53 -7.85
N SER A 63 0.51 2.07 -7.15
CA SER A 63 1.90 2.05 -7.61
C SER A 63 2.60 0.78 -7.17
N LEU A 64 3.66 0.41 -7.86
CA LEU A 64 4.52 -0.71 -7.52
C LEU A 64 5.96 -0.20 -7.44
N ASP A 65 6.64 -0.51 -6.35
CA ASP A 65 8.00 -0.04 -6.12
C ASP A 65 8.89 -1.14 -5.52
N LEU A 66 10.18 -0.85 -5.42
CA LEU A 66 11.17 -1.76 -4.86
C LEU A 66 11.03 -1.89 -3.34
N ALA A 67 10.61 -0.82 -2.68
CA ALA A 67 10.36 -0.73 -1.25
C ALA A 67 9.29 0.34 -0.98
N GLU A 68 8.76 0.34 0.22
CA GLU A 68 7.88 1.42 0.68
C GLU A 68 8.66 2.75 0.71
N ASN A 69 8.12 3.76 0.04
CA ASN A 69 8.70 5.10 -0.03
C ASN A 69 7.64 6.14 -0.42
N VAL A 70 7.99 7.42 -0.24
CA VAL A 70 7.10 8.54 -0.55
C VAL A 70 6.72 8.61 -2.03
N PHE A 71 7.62 8.22 -2.93
CA PHE A 71 7.36 8.26 -4.37
C PHE A 71 6.32 7.22 -4.78
N ALA A 72 6.29 6.06 -4.10
CA ALA A 72 5.24 5.06 -4.28
C ALA A 72 3.88 5.62 -3.92
N VAL A 73 3.76 6.30 -2.76
CA VAL A 73 2.51 6.94 -2.33
C VAL A 73 2.10 8.03 -3.31
N ALA A 74 3.02 8.94 -3.66
CA ALA A 74 2.76 10.01 -4.62
C ALA A 74 2.35 9.46 -6.00
N GLY A 75 3.01 8.40 -6.47
CA GLY A 75 2.69 7.72 -7.72
C GLY A 75 1.28 7.12 -7.73
N ALA A 76 0.88 6.46 -6.64
CA ALA A 76 -0.47 5.91 -6.50
C ALA A 76 -1.55 7.01 -6.50
N ILE A 77 -1.32 8.13 -5.80
CA ILE A 77 -2.21 9.29 -5.79
C ILE A 77 -2.27 9.93 -7.18
N GLN A 78 -1.13 10.14 -7.84
CA GLN A 78 -1.06 10.69 -9.19
C GLN A 78 -1.80 9.83 -10.20
N HIS A 79 -1.66 8.49 -10.12
CA HIS A 79 -2.41 7.55 -10.94
C HIS A 79 -3.92 7.76 -10.75
N GLY A 80 -4.38 7.83 -9.50
CA GLY A 80 -5.78 8.07 -9.18
C GLY A 80 -6.30 9.39 -9.72
N ILE A 81 -5.57 10.49 -9.51
CA ILE A 81 -5.97 11.82 -9.96
C ILE A 81 -6.12 11.90 -11.49
N ARG A 82 -5.22 11.27 -12.22
CA ARG A 82 -5.26 11.26 -13.70
C ARG A 82 -6.48 10.56 -14.26
N HIS A 83 -7.01 9.54 -13.59
CA HIS A 83 -8.08 8.68 -14.12
C HIS A 83 -9.45 8.94 -13.49
N HIS A 84 -9.48 9.49 -12.26
CA HIS A 84 -10.71 9.59 -11.48
C HIS A 84 -10.96 10.99 -10.90
N GLY A 85 -10.07 11.96 -11.18
CA GLY A 85 -10.12 13.29 -10.56
C GLY A 85 -9.50 13.29 -9.18
N LYS A 86 -9.49 14.45 -8.50
CA LYS A 86 -8.87 14.59 -7.19
C LYS A 86 -9.87 14.36 -6.05
N PRO A 87 -9.44 13.79 -4.92
CA PRO A 87 -10.27 13.69 -3.73
C PRO A 87 -10.35 15.04 -3.00
N PHE A 88 -11.36 15.20 -2.17
CA PHE A 88 -11.41 16.29 -1.21
C PHE A 88 -10.45 16.03 -0.04
N LEU A 89 -10.32 14.79 0.39
CA LEU A 89 -9.53 14.36 1.53
C LEU A 89 -8.73 13.09 1.20
N TYR A 90 -7.44 13.08 1.56
CA TYR A 90 -6.62 11.88 1.54
C TYR A 90 -6.31 11.45 2.97
N TYR A 91 -6.51 10.17 3.28
CA TYR A 91 -6.26 9.58 4.59
C TYR A 91 -5.25 8.45 4.47
N SER A 92 -4.13 8.56 5.18
CA SER A 92 -3.11 7.51 5.27
C SER A 92 -2.77 7.20 6.72
N ASP A 93 -2.06 6.10 6.94
CA ASP A 93 -1.45 5.85 8.22
C ASP A 93 -0.23 6.76 8.42
N ASN A 94 -0.12 7.32 9.61
CA ASN A 94 1.16 7.84 10.07
C ASN A 94 2.00 6.62 10.45
N GLY A 95 2.78 6.10 9.51
CA GLY A 95 3.72 5.01 9.79
C GLY A 95 4.57 5.34 11.02
N SER A 96 4.98 4.33 11.74
CA SER A 96 5.82 4.49 12.93
C SER A 96 7.26 4.80 12.51
N GLY A 97 7.81 5.92 12.96
CA GLY A 97 9.24 6.21 12.91
C GLY A 97 9.69 7.32 11.97
N GLU A 98 10.98 7.52 11.86
CA GLU A 98 11.63 8.60 11.07
C GLU A 98 11.22 8.61 9.59
N THR A 99 10.87 7.45 9.03
CA THR A 99 10.39 7.32 7.66
C THR A 99 9.01 7.95 7.48
N ALA A 100 8.17 7.92 8.51
CA ALA A 100 6.84 8.53 8.48
C ALA A 100 6.92 10.05 8.43
N ASP A 101 7.84 10.65 9.16
CA ASP A 101 8.03 12.10 9.17
C ASP A 101 8.47 12.63 7.79
N ILE A 102 9.32 11.89 7.09
CA ILE A 102 9.77 12.26 5.73
C ILE A 102 8.63 12.10 4.73
N LEU A 103 7.88 10.98 4.81
CA LEU A 103 6.70 10.70 3.98
C LEU A 103 5.63 11.78 4.17
N ASP A 104 5.33 12.14 5.41
CA ASP A 104 4.32 13.15 5.74
C ASP A 104 4.72 14.54 5.25
N LYS A 105 5.99 14.96 5.42
CA LYS A 105 6.44 16.28 4.97
C LYS A 105 6.40 16.42 3.45
N GLU A 106 6.86 15.42 2.71
CA GLU A 106 6.88 15.48 1.25
C GLU A 106 5.48 15.31 0.64
N VAL A 107 4.68 14.38 1.14
CA VAL A 107 3.31 14.17 0.65
C VAL A 107 2.39 15.33 1.04
N VAL A 108 2.51 15.87 2.26
CA VAL A 108 1.76 17.05 2.68
C VAL A 108 2.15 18.28 1.85
N GLY A 109 3.42 18.40 1.44
CA GLY A 109 3.86 19.46 0.54
C GLY A 109 3.16 19.43 -0.83
N ILE A 110 2.85 18.26 -1.36
CA ILE A 110 2.15 18.08 -2.65
C ILE A 110 0.62 18.20 -2.48
N LEU A 111 0.04 17.54 -1.48
CA LEU A 111 -1.40 17.48 -1.28
C LEU A 111 -2.04 18.87 -1.05
N PRO A 112 -1.51 19.73 -0.18
CA PRO A 112 -2.02 21.08 -0.01
C PRO A 112 -1.98 21.92 -1.30
N ARG A 113 -0.91 21.78 -2.13
CA ARG A 113 -0.81 22.46 -3.42
C ARG A 113 -1.91 22.03 -4.40
N LEU A 114 -2.37 20.79 -4.28
CA LEU A 114 -3.49 20.28 -5.06
C LEU A 114 -4.86 20.60 -4.46
N GLY A 115 -4.89 21.27 -3.29
CA GLY A 115 -6.12 21.53 -2.55
C GLY A 115 -6.76 20.25 -1.98
N ILE A 116 -5.93 19.26 -1.64
CA ILE A 116 -6.35 18.01 -1.01
C ILE A 116 -6.06 18.11 0.49
N ASN A 117 -7.09 17.91 1.31
CA ASN A 117 -6.93 17.88 2.74
C ASN A 117 -6.28 16.56 3.18
N HIS A 118 -5.25 16.62 4.01
CA HIS A 118 -4.58 15.46 4.58
C HIS A 118 -4.64 15.50 6.11
N PRO A 119 -5.72 15.00 6.72
CA PRO A 119 -5.76 14.86 8.17
C PRO A 119 -4.87 13.70 8.57
N THR A 120 -3.85 13.99 9.35
CA THR A 120 -3.06 12.96 10.01
C THR A 120 -3.95 12.19 10.99
N GLY A 121 -3.98 10.88 10.86
CA GLY A 121 -4.81 10.04 11.73
C GLY A 121 -4.43 10.22 13.21
N ILE A 122 -5.42 10.16 14.09
CA ILE A 122 -5.17 10.08 15.53
C ILE A 122 -4.43 8.77 15.76
N ALA A 123 -3.20 8.85 16.27
CA ALA A 123 -2.39 7.67 16.59
C ALA A 123 -3.20 6.71 17.47
N GLY A 124 -3.23 5.43 17.07
CA GLY A 124 -3.95 4.39 17.81
C GLY A 124 -5.43 4.22 17.47
N ASN A 125 -5.98 4.88 16.43
CA ASN A 125 -7.35 4.65 15.99
C ASN A 125 -7.42 3.84 14.68
N PRO A 126 -7.48 2.49 14.75
CA PRO A 126 -7.41 1.61 13.57
C PRO A 126 -8.69 1.58 12.73
N GLN A 127 -9.76 2.23 13.17
CA GLN A 127 -11.11 2.01 12.66
C GLN A 127 -11.40 2.63 11.29
N GLY A 128 -10.66 3.67 10.90
CA GLY A 128 -10.78 4.27 9.57
C GLY A 128 -10.19 3.40 8.46
N ARG A 129 -9.37 2.41 8.81
CA ARG A 129 -8.56 1.61 7.88
C ARG A 129 -9.09 0.22 7.58
N GLY A 130 -10.06 -0.27 8.30
CA GLY A 130 -10.57 -1.65 8.10
C GLY A 130 -10.91 -1.99 6.65
N ILE A 131 -11.12 -0.98 5.81
CA ILE A 131 -11.41 -1.13 4.38
C ILE A 131 -10.14 -1.43 3.59
N ILE A 132 -9.12 -0.57 3.74
CA ILE A 132 -7.85 -0.73 3.02
C ILE A 132 -7.10 -1.96 3.55
N GLU A 133 -7.17 -2.25 4.84
CA GLU A 133 -6.59 -3.47 5.43
C GLU A 133 -7.21 -4.74 4.83
N ARG A 134 -8.54 -4.75 4.63
CA ARG A 134 -9.21 -5.87 3.95
C ARG A 134 -8.79 -6.00 2.51
N LEU A 135 -8.62 -4.88 1.80
CA LEU A 135 -8.10 -4.88 0.44
C LEU A 135 -6.69 -5.46 0.40
N ASN A 136 -5.78 -4.94 1.25
CA ASN A 136 -4.39 -5.36 1.32
C ASN A 136 -4.24 -6.85 1.71
N ARG A 137 -5.16 -7.36 2.51
CA ARG A 137 -5.20 -8.80 2.84
C ARG A 137 -5.62 -9.67 1.66
N THR A 138 -6.39 -9.14 0.71
CA THR A 138 -7.06 -9.93 -0.33
C THR A 138 -6.43 -9.74 -1.70
N LEU A 139 -6.32 -8.51 -2.19
CA LEU A 139 -5.93 -8.22 -3.56
C LEU A 139 -4.46 -8.54 -3.86
N PRO A 140 -3.47 -8.10 -3.06
CA PRO A 140 -2.07 -8.46 -3.27
C PRO A 140 -1.86 -9.98 -3.27
N MET A 141 -2.55 -10.69 -2.38
CA MET A 141 -2.44 -12.14 -2.29
C MET A 141 -3.03 -12.83 -3.52
N ARG A 142 -4.18 -12.37 -4.03
CA ARG A 142 -4.78 -12.91 -5.27
C ARG A 142 -3.87 -12.69 -6.47
N ILE A 143 -3.23 -11.54 -6.56
CA ILE A 143 -2.27 -11.23 -7.63
C ILE A 143 -1.03 -12.13 -7.47
N ALA A 144 -0.42 -12.14 -6.30
CA ALA A 144 0.82 -12.87 -6.03
C ALA A 144 0.68 -14.38 -6.29
N ARG A 145 -0.47 -15.00 -5.98
CA ARG A 145 -0.74 -16.42 -6.22
C ARG A 145 -0.71 -16.84 -7.70
N LYS A 146 -0.83 -15.89 -8.63
CA LYS A 146 -0.73 -16.16 -10.06
C LYS A 146 0.72 -16.40 -10.52
N TYR A 147 1.69 -16.06 -9.68
CA TYR A 147 3.11 -16.15 -9.99
C TYR A 147 3.75 -17.36 -9.31
N ARG A 148 4.62 -18.06 -10.03
CA ARG A 148 5.36 -19.22 -9.52
C ARG A 148 6.26 -18.89 -8.33
N THR A 149 6.59 -17.63 -8.15
CA THR A 149 7.43 -17.10 -7.04
C THR A 149 6.64 -16.72 -5.79
N TYR A 150 5.36 -17.08 -5.74
CA TYR A 150 4.53 -16.86 -4.55
C TYR A 150 5.09 -17.57 -3.33
N PHE A 151 5.24 -16.86 -2.20
CA PHE A 151 5.78 -17.41 -0.93
C PHE A 151 4.86 -17.18 0.28
N GLY A 152 3.60 -16.85 0.04
CA GLY A 152 2.60 -16.71 1.10
C GLY A 152 2.04 -18.03 1.60
N LYS A 153 0.98 -17.98 2.38
CA LYS A 153 0.31 -19.16 2.94
C LYS A 153 -0.09 -20.14 1.82
N GLY A 154 0.30 -21.40 1.96
CA GLY A 154 0.03 -22.45 0.97
C GLY A 154 1.01 -22.49 -0.21
N ALA A 155 2.10 -21.73 -0.17
CA ALA A 155 3.16 -21.85 -1.17
C ALA A 155 3.96 -23.14 -1.00
N ASP A 156 4.25 -23.80 -2.12
CA ASP A 156 5.15 -24.94 -2.15
C ASP A 156 6.61 -24.49 -1.96
N ARG A 157 7.22 -24.96 -0.87
CA ARG A 157 8.58 -24.59 -0.49
C ARG A 157 9.65 -25.08 -1.47
N GLU A 158 9.44 -26.22 -2.10
CA GLU A 158 10.38 -26.79 -3.06
C GLU A 158 10.40 -25.96 -4.35
N THR A 159 9.22 -25.68 -4.89
CA THR A 159 9.06 -24.78 -6.04
C THR A 159 9.67 -23.42 -5.79
N LEU A 160 9.48 -22.84 -4.57
CA LEU A 160 10.09 -21.58 -4.20
C LEU A 160 11.62 -21.61 -4.17
N ARG A 161 12.22 -22.67 -3.63
CA ARG A 161 13.68 -22.85 -3.63
C ARG A 161 14.24 -22.95 -5.05
N LYS A 162 13.59 -23.74 -5.89
CA LYS A 162 13.96 -23.89 -7.30
C LYS A 162 13.86 -22.55 -8.04
N THR A 163 12.73 -21.86 -7.94
CA THR A 163 12.52 -20.58 -8.61
C THR A 163 13.50 -19.49 -8.14
N ASN A 164 13.82 -19.45 -6.86
CA ASN A 164 14.83 -18.51 -6.34
C ASN A 164 16.22 -18.80 -6.87
N ARG A 165 16.57 -20.10 -7.07
CA ARG A 165 17.84 -20.51 -7.66
C ARG A 165 17.88 -20.11 -9.16
N ASP A 166 16.82 -20.38 -9.89
CA ASP A 166 16.69 -20.05 -11.32
C ASP A 166 16.78 -18.53 -11.57
N LEU A 167 16.15 -17.74 -10.70
CA LEU A 167 16.26 -16.27 -10.73
C LEU A 167 17.69 -15.77 -10.48
N ARG A 168 18.44 -16.44 -9.61
CA ARG A 168 19.85 -16.10 -9.34
C ARG A 168 20.76 -16.50 -10.52
N SER A 169 20.60 -17.71 -11.05
CA SER A 169 21.43 -18.19 -12.17
C SER A 169 21.22 -17.38 -13.44
N ALA A 170 19.99 -17.00 -13.76
CA ALA A 170 19.69 -16.13 -14.90
C ALA A 170 20.36 -14.74 -14.77
N PHE A 171 20.57 -14.25 -13.54
CA PHE A 171 21.29 -13.00 -13.31
C PHE A 171 22.80 -13.14 -13.55
N THR A 172 23.40 -14.22 -13.04
CA THR A 172 24.84 -14.47 -13.23
C THR A 172 25.19 -14.56 -14.71
N ALA A 173 24.35 -15.22 -15.52
CA ALA A 173 24.54 -15.32 -16.97
C ALA A 173 24.50 -13.95 -17.69
N LEU A 174 23.67 -13.01 -17.21
CA LEU A 174 23.57 -11.67 -17.81
C LEU A 174 24.72 -10.73 -17.41
N GLN A 175 25.43 -11.02 -16.32
CA GLN A 175 26.62 -10.24 -15.92
C GLN A 175 27.92 -10.69 -16.59
N GLN A 176 27.90 -11.89 -17.18
CA GLN A 176 29.07 -12.48 -17.85
C GLN A 176 29.06 -12.32 -19.38
N GLY A 177 27.98 -11.80 -19.95
CA GLY A 177 27.83 -11.47 -21.38
C GLY A 177 27.84 -9.98 -21.64
#